data_1daba88141a9c37293e026ef874edc30
#
_entry.id   1daba88141a9c37293e026ef874edc30
#
_cell.length_a   1.000
_cell.length_b   1.000
_cell.length_c   1.000
_cell.angle_alpha   90.00
_cell.angle_beta   90.00
_cell.angle_gamma   90.00
#
_symmetry.space_group_name_H-M   'P 1'
#
loop_
_entity.id
_entity.type
_entity.pdbx_description
1 polymer ?
#
loop_
_entity_poly.entity_id
_entity_poly.type
_entity_poly.pdbx_seq_one_letter_code
_entity_poly.pdbx_strand_id
1 'polypeptide(L)'
;MRDSINKALRWSLIPALLVYVASLSLSGLAGIKGQLVLRDLAQTCGTPAGVGLLSNLGYLLWLAAAAVALFTAYSGQPGVRGKQYELLACGGWFSFILCIDDMFLLHDRYIGQTFLYVVYMVFAALIAMRYRRQLMASRGELFLLAVALLGASIGIDQFQRDFPFRYETVQLVEEGAKFLGIATWVLYWWQASAQSLNKAQSRISS
;
A
#
# COMPACT_ATOMS: atom_id res chain seq x y z
N MET A 1 22.69 -27.09 2.19
CA MET A 1 21.32 -27.66 2.23
C MET A 1 20.67 -27.47 3.61
N ARG A 2 21.28 -27.88 4.73
CA ARG A 2 20.74 -27.76 6.09
C ARG A 2 20.47 -26.28 6.50
N ASP A 3 21.36 -25.35 6.15
CA ASP A 3 21.21 -23.92 6.44
C ASP A 3 20.07 -23.26 5.64
N SER A 4 19.85 -23.69 4.40
CA SER A 4 18.73 -23.21 3.59
C SER A 4 17.38 -23.66 4.16
N ILE A 5 17.32 -24.91 4.64
CA ILE A 5 16.12 -25.47 5.27
C ILE A 5 15.83 -24.72 6.59
N ASN A 6 16.85 -24.47 7.41
CA ASN A 6 16.68 -23.73 8.67
C ASN A 6 16.23 -22.27 8.43
N LYS A 7 16.73 -21.62 7.37
CA LYS A 7 16.27 -20.28 6.97
C LYS A 7 14.82 -20.33 6.49
N ALA A 8 14.45 -21.29 5.65
CA ALA A 8 13.07 -21.45 5.20
C ALA A 8 12.10 -21.70 6.37
N LEU A 9 12.47 -22.57 7.31
CA LEU A 9 11.69 -22.80 8.53
C LEU A 9 11.48 -21.51 9.32
N ARG A 10 12.56 -20.80 9.65
CA ARG A 10 12.50 -19.62 10.52
C ARG A 10 11.81 -18.43 9.89
N TRP A 11 12.05 -18.17 8.60
CA TRP A 11 11.67 -16.93 7.94
C TRP A 11 10.43 -17.05 7.05
N SER A 12 9.94 -18.27 6.83
CA SER A 12 8.75 -18.50 6.00
C SER A 12 7.73 -19.39 6.72
N LEU A 13 8.07 -20.64 6.97
CA LEU A 13 7.08 -21.62 7.45
C LEU A 13 6.55 -21.31 8.86
N ILE A 14 7.43 -20.99 9.81
CA ILE A 14 7.01 -20.67 11.19
C ILE A 14 6.15 -19.40 11.21
N PRO A 15 6.55 -18.26 10.62
CA PRO A 15 5.70 -17.07 10.56
C PRO A 15 4.37 -17.32 9.85
N ALA A 16 4.35 -18.05 8.74
CA ALA A 16 3.13 -18.37 8.01
C ALA A 16 2.18 -19.23 8.86
N LEU A 17 2.71 -20.25 9.54
CA LEU A 17 1.93 -21.10 10.44
C LEU A 17 1.37 -20.32 11.63
N LEU A 18 2.16 -19.41 12.19
CA LEU A 18 1.71 -18.55 13.30
C LEU A 18 0.56 -17.64 12.86
N VAL A 19 0.67 -17.02 11.70
CA VAL A 19 -0.42 -16.18 11.13
C VAL A 19 -1.66 -17.03 10.88
N TYR A 20 -1.51 -18.22 10.29
CA TYR A 20 -2.63 -19.13 10.02
C TYR A 20 -3.37 -19.53 11.30
N VAL A 21 -2.63 -20.02 12.30
CA VAL A 21 -3.20 -20.45 13.57
C VAL A 21 -3.80 -19.27 14.33
N ALA A 22 -3.11 -18.13 14.38
CA ALA A 22 -3.60 -16.93 15.06
C ALA A 22 -4.90 -16.43 14.41
N SER A 23 -4.97 -16.39 13.07
CA SER A 23 -6.17 -15.97 12.35
C SER A 23 -7.38 -16.85 12.66
N LEU A 24 -7.20 -18.17 12.67
CA LEU A 24 -8.28 -19.10 12.99
C LEU A 24 -8.70 -19.00 14.46
N SER A 25 -7.73 -18.87 15.38
CA SER A 25 -8.01 -18.77 16.81
C SER A 25 -8.74 -17.48 17.17
N LEU A 26 -8.24 -16.33 16.69
CA LEU A 26 -8.87 -15.03 16.93
C LEU A 26 -10.26 -14.94 16.33
N SER A 27 -10.45 -15.46 15.12
CA SER A 27 -11.74 -15.50 14.47
C SER A 27 -12.72 -16.43 15.20
N GLY A 28 -12.25 -17.57 15.71
CA GLY A 28 -13.05 -18.45 16.55
C GLY A 28 -13.51 -17.78 17.86
N LEU A 29 -12.64 -17.01 18.52
CA LEU A 29 -12.98 -16.21 19.69
C LEU A 29 -14.01 -15.11 19.36
N ALA A 30 -13.97 -14.56 18.16
CA ALA A 30 -14.95 -13.60 17.66
C ALA A 30 -16.25 -14.25 17.14
N GLY A 31 -16.41 -15.58 17.26
CA GLY A 31 -17.60 -16.31 16.80
C GLY A 31 -17.68 -16.52 15.28
N ILE A 32 -16.59 -16.25 14.55
CA ILE A 32 -16.52 -16.43 13.09
C ILE A 32 -16.16 -17.88 12.78
N LYS A 33 -16.98 -18.54 11.96
CA LYS A 33 -16.72 -19.92 11.53
C LYS A 33 -15.42 -19.99 10.72
N GLY A 34 -14.53 -20.95 11.01
CA GLY A 34 -13.23 -21.09 10.35
C GLY A 34 -13.32 -21.18 8.82
N GLN A 35 -14.38 -21.77 8.27
CA GLN A 35 -14.61 -21.81 6.82
C GLN A 35 -14.73 -20.42 6.18
N LEU A 36 -15.27 -19.44 6.90
CA LEU A 36 -15.38 -18.05 6.43
C LEU A 36 -14.05 -17.30 6.44
N VAL A 37 -13.14 -17.73 7.30
CA VAL A 37 -11.78 -17.15 7.36
C VAL A 37 -10.91 -17.65 6.21
N LEU A 38 -11.15 -18.88 5.77
CA LEU A 38 -10.35 -19.54 4.74
C LEU A 38 -10.81 -19.25 3.30
N ARG A 39 -12.00 -18.69 3.14
CA ARG A 39 -12.59 -18.41 1.82
C ARG A 39 -12.61 -16.90 1.58
N ASP A 40 -12.39 -16.51 0.32
CA ASP A 40 -12.59 -15.12 -0.09
C ASP A 40 -14.07 -14.70 -0.08
N LEU A 41 -14.31 -13.39 -0.10
CA LEU A 41 -15.65 -12.82 -0.07
C LEU A 41 -16.46 -13.18 -1.33
N ALA A 42 -15.83 -13.22 -2.51
CA ALA A 42 -16.51 -13.52 -3.76
C ALA A 42 -17.04 -14.95 -3.73
N GLN A 43 -16.22 -15.90 -3.26
CA GLN A 43 -16.61 -17.29 -3.08
C GLN A 43 -17.69 -17.45 -2.01
N THR A 44 -17.58 -16.75 -0.91
CA THR A 44 -18.53 -16.83 0.22
C THR A 44 -19.89 -16.25 -0.14
N CYS A 45 -19.92 -15.14 -0.89
CA CYS A 45 -21.15 -14.45 -1.30
C CYS A 45 -21.70 -14.91 -2.66
N GLY A 46 -21.00 -15.78 -3.38
CA GLY A 46 -21.40 -16.24 -4.71
C GLY A 46 -21.47 -15.14 -5.77
N THR A 47 -20.65 -14.09 -5.62
CA THR A 47 -20.66 -12.93 -6.53
C THR A 47 -19.86 -13.24 -7.80
N PRO A 48 -20.23 -12.64 -8.96
CA PRO A 48 -19.44 -12.74 -10.18
C PRO A 48 -18.00 -12.22 -10.00
N ALA A 49 -17.04 -12.81 -10.72
CA ALA A 49 -15.60 -12.50 -10.60
C ALA A 49 -15.22 -11.02 -10.86
N GLY A 50 -16.07 -10.26 -11.56
CA GLY A 50 -15.84 -8.84 -11.82
C GLY A 50 -16.20 -7.88 -10.67
N VAL A 51 -16.92 -8.38 -9.66
CA VAL A 51 -17.32 -7.54 -8.52
C VAL A 51 -16.11 -7.19 -7.67
N GLY A 52 -15.88 -5.90 -7.46
CA GLY A 52 -14.74 -5.39 -6.72
C GLY A 52 -13.38 -5.49 -7.45
N LEU A 53 -13.37 -5.76 -8.77
CA LEU A 53 -12.12 -5.95 -9.52
C LEU A 53 -11.15 -4.77 -9.38
N LEU A 54 -11.62 -3.53 -9.54
CA LEU A 54 -10.75 -2.35 -9.44
C LEU A 54 -10.25 -2.12 -8.02
N SER A 55 -11.09 -2.34 -7.01
CA SER A 55 -10.69 -2.29 -5.61
C SER A 55 -9.62 -3.34 -5.30
N ASN A 56 -9.83 -4.59 -5.76
CA ASN A 56 -8.86 -5.67 -5.59
C ASN A 56 -7.52 -5.36 -6.26
N LEU A 57 -7.54 -4.81 -7.47
CA LEU A 57 -6.31 -4.34 -8.13
C LEU A 57 -5.67 -3.18 -7.37
N GLY A 58 -6.46 -2.30 -6.79
CA GLY A 58 -5.98 -1.16 -6.00
C GLY A 58 -5.12 -1.61 -4.81
N TYR A 59 -5.62 -2.50 -3.95
CA TYR A 59 -4.79 -2.94 -2.81
C TYR A 59 -3.61 -3.84 -3.22
N LEU A 60 -3.69 -4.59 -4.34
CA LEU A 60 -2.52 -5.28 -4.88
C LEU A 60 -1.44 -4.30 -5.35
N LEU A 61 -1.82 -3.17 -5.94
CA LEU A 61 -0.89 -2.11 -6.31
C LEU A 61 -0.28 -1.45 -5.07
N TRP A 62 -1.05 -1.15 -4.01
CA TRP A 62 -0.50 -0.69 -2.74
C TRP A 62 0.54 -1.67 -2.18
N LEU A 63 0.24 -2.97 -2.20
CA LEU A 63 1.15 -4.02 -1.76
C LEU A 63 2.42 -4.07 -2.62
N ALA A 64 2.30 -3.91 -3.93
CA ALA A 64 3.45 -3.85 -4.84
C ALA A 64 4.36 -2.66 -4.52
N ALA A 65 3.80 -1.47 -4.27
CA ALA A 65 4.55 -0.30 -3.85
C ALA A 65 5.29 -0.56 -2.52
N ALA A 66 4.60 -1.12 -1.53
CA ALA A 66 5.18 -1.48 -0.25
C ALA A 66 6.34 -2.48 -0.41
N ALA A 67 6.12 -3.57 -1.13
CA ALA A 67 7.10 -4.63 -1.33
C ALA A 67 8.38 -4.11 -2.00
N VAL A 68 8.25 -3.34 -3.09
CA VAL A 68 9.40 -2.81 -3.83
C VAL A 68 10.20 -1.81 -2.98
N ALA A 69 9.51 -0.90 -2.29
CA ALA A 69 10.18 0.11 -1.45
C ALA A 69 10.86 -0.53 -0.23
N LEU A 70 10.19 -1.43 0.49
CA LEU A 70 10.76 -2.12 1.65
C LEU A 70 11.88 -3.07 1.26
N PHE A 71 11.72 -3.86 0.19
CA PHE A 71 12.78 -4.71 -0.31
C PHE A 71 14.05 -3.90 -0.61
N THR A 72 13.89 -2.76 -1.30
CA THR A 72 15.02 -1.89 -1.62
C THR A 72 15.63 -1.28 -0.36
N ALA A 73 14.82 -0.78 0.57
CA ALA A 73 15.30 -0.21 1.84
C ALA A 73 16.15 -1.23 2.60
N TYR A 74 15.68 -2.46 2.74
CA TYR A 74 16.34 -3.50 3.54
C TYR A 74 17.34 -4.36 2.75
N SER A 75 17.60 -4.04 1.48
CA SER A 75 18.55 -4.79 0.64
C SER A 75 20.01 -4.73 1.09
N GLY A 76 20.37 -3.81 1.99
CA GLY A 76 21.75 -3.59 2.43
C GLY A 76 22.68 -2.96 1.39
N GLN A 77 22.14 -2.51 0.26
CA GLN A 77 22.94 -1.96 -0.85
C GLN A 77 23.62 -0.63 -0.48
N PRO A 78 24.88 -0.40 -0.90
CA PRO A 78 25.63 0.80 -0.56
C PRO A 78 24.99 2.13 -0.98
N GLY A 79 24.16 2.09 -2.03
CA GLY A 79 23.39 3.24 -2.54
C GLY A 79 22.16 3.60 -1.70
N VAL A 80 21.73 2.69 -0.81
CA VAL A 80 20.52 2.82 0.00
C VAL A 80 20.91 3.04 1.46
N ARG A 81 21.31 4.26 1.79
CA ARG A 81 21.73 4.66 3.16
C ARG A 81 21.18 6.02 3.55
N GLY A 82 21.18 6.30 4.84
CA GLY A 82 20.73 7.59 5.40
C GLY A 82 19.32 7.95 4.95
N LYS A 83 19.11 9.19 4.49
CA LYS A 83 17.78 9.69 4.10
C LYS A 83 17.11 8.92 2.96
N GLN A 84 17.86 8.25 2.09
CA GLN A 84 17.27 7.43 1.02
C GLN A 84 16.67 6.15 1.59
N TYR A 85 17.37 5.52 2.53
CA TYR A 85 16.84 4.39 3.30
C TYR A 85 15.57 4.79 4.06
N GLU A 86 15.62 5.89 4.81
CA GLU A 86 14.48 6.39 5.57
C GLU A 86 13.25 6.65 4.68
N LEU A 87 13.45 7.31 3.53
CA LEU A 87 12.38 7.58 2.57
C LEU A 87 11.73 6.30 2.06
N LEU A 88 12.54 5.34 1.61
CA LEU A 88 12.03 4.06 1.07
C LEU A 88 11.32 3.25 2.16
N ALA A 89 11.88 3.22 3.37
CA ALA A 89 11.27 2.52 4.49
C ALA A 89 9.94 3.18 4.91
N CYS A 90 9.92 4.51 5.10
CA CYS A 90 8.69 5.23 5.45
C CYS A 90 7.61 5.09 4.37
N GLY A 91 7.98 5.26 3.10
CA GLY A 91 7.03 5.13 1.99
C GLY A 91 6.52 3.71 1.82
N GLY A 92 7.38 2.73 2.01
CA GLY A 92 6.98 1.31 1.94
C GLY A 92 6.03 0.92 3.07
N TRP A 93 6.32 1.29 4.31
CA TRP A 93 5.41 1.05 5.43
C TRP A 93 4.10 1.82 5.30
N PHE A 94 4.15 3.05 4.80
CA PHE A 94 2.94 3.82 4.53
C PHE A 94 2.07 3.15 3.46
N SER A 95 2.65 2.69 2.35
CA SER A 95 1.94 1.93 1.33
C SER A 95 1.34 0.64 1.87
N PHE A 96 2.04 -0.03 2.80
CA PHE A 96 1.51 -1.23 3.46
C PHE A 96 0.30 -0.92 4.35
N ILE A 97 0.35 0.18 5.11
CA ILE A 97 -0.79 0.63 5.93
C ILE A 97 -2.00 0.95 5.04
N LEU A 98 -1.80 1.66 3.92
CA LEU A 98 -2.87 1.96 2.97
C LEU A 98 -3.44 0.68 2.32
N CYS A 99 -2.59 -0.31 2.04
CA CYS A 99 -3.04 -1.63 1.58
C CYS A 99 -3.96 -2.32 2.59
N ILE A 100 -3.57 -2.33 3.86
CA ILE A 100 -4.38 -2.94 4.93
C ILE A 100 -5.70 -2.19 5.13
N ASP A 101 -5.66 -0.87 5.09
CA ASP A 101 -6.86 -0.05 5.21
C ASP A 101 -7.86 -0.31 4.08
N ASP A 102 -7.42 -0.27 2.83
CA ASP A 102 -8.26 -0.55 1.67
C ASP A 102 -8.78 -2.00 1.66
N MET A 103 -7.93 -2.97 2.03
CA MET A 103 -8.28 -4.39 2.03
C MET A 103 -9.35 -4.74 3.09
N PHE A 104 -9.24 -4.13 4.27
CA PHE A 104 -10.14 -4.42 5.39
C PHE A 104 -11.20 -3.34 5.61
N LEU A 105 -11.22 -2.29 4.78
CA LEU A 105 -12.14 -1.15 4.87
C LEU A 105 -12.13 -0.51 6.28
N LEU A 106 -10.91 -0.31 6.83
CA LEU A 106 -10.76 0.18 8.20
C LEU A 106 -11.35 1.57 8.38
N HIS A 107 -11.15 2.45 7.38
CA HIS A 107 -11.68 3.81 7.36
C HIS A 107 -13.21 3.86 7.27
N ASP A 108 -13.85 2.85 6.64
CA ASP A 108 -15.30 2.83 6.49
C ASP A 108 -16.02 2.16 7.66
N ARG A 109 -15.40 1.17 8.29
CA ARG A 109 -16.09 0.27 9.24
C ARG A 109 -15.69 0.44 10.69
N TYR A 110 -14.43 0.80 10.96
CA TYR A 110 -13.86 0.71 12.31
C TYR A 110 -13.33 2.02 12.85
N ILE A 111 -12.78 2.88 11.99
CA ILE A 111 -12.15 4.13 12.37
C ILE A 111 -12.81 5.24 11.55
N GLY A 112 -13.12 6.37 12.18
CA GLY A 112 -13.78 7.47 11.46
C GLY A 112 -13.01 7.88 10.20
N GLN A 113 -13.67 7.82 9.06
CA GLN A 113 -13.13 8.04 7.73
C GLN A 113 -12.34 9.35 7.63
N THR A 114 -12.94 10.47 8.01
CA THR A 114 -12.30 11.80 7.98
C THR A 114 -11.02 11.83 8.82
N PHE A 115 -11.00 11.16 9.98
CA PHE A 115 -9.82 11.10 10.84
C PHE A 115 -8.66 10.39 10.13
N LEU A 116 -8.90 9.22 9.52
CA LEU A 116 -7.84 8.49 8.81
C LEU A 116 -7.34 9.25 7.59
N TYR A 117 -8.22 9.90 6.84
CA TYR A 117 -7.83 10.73 5.70
C TYR A 117 -6.93 11.90 6.11
N VAL A 118 -7.26 12.57 7.21
CA VAL A 118 -6.38 13.62 7.76
C VAL A 118 -5.01 13.04 8.17
N VAL A 119 -4.98 11.88 8.83
CA VAL A 119 -3.73 11.22 9.21
C VAL A 119 -2.88 10.88 7.98
N TYR A 120 -3.49 10.33 6.94
CA TYR A 120 -2.78 10.00 5.70
C TYR A 120 -2.24 11.23 4.98
N MET A 121 -3.03 12.29 4.89
CA MET A 121 -2.60 13.56 4.28
C MET A 121 -1.45 14.20 5.07
N VAL A 122 -1.54 14.22 6.39
CA VAL A 122 -0.46 14.72 7.27
C VAL A 122 0.81 13.88 7.08
N PHE A 123 0.69 12.56 7.04
CA PHE A 123 1.84 11.68 6.88
C PHE A 123 2.50 11.85 5.50
N ALA A 124 1.71 11.93 4.44
CA ALA A 124 2.22 12.22 3.08
C ALA A 124 2.92 13.58 3.03
N ALA A 125 2.36 14.61 3.66
CA ALA A 125 2.98 15.93 3.75
C ALA A 125 4.29 15.90 4.54
N LEU A 126 4.37 15.16 5.66
CA LEU A 126 5.59 14.98 6.44
C LEU A 126 6.68 14.27 5.62
N ILE A 127 6.35 13.22 4.88
CA ILE A 127 7.27 12.57 3.94
C ILE A 127 7.75 13.60 2.90
N ALA A 128 6.84 14.36 2.30
CA ALA A 128 7.16 15.35 1.28
C ALA A 128 8.11 16.43 1.82
N MET A 129 7.87 16.96 3.01
CA MET A 129 8.71 17.99 3.63
C MET A 129 10.07 17.43 4.07
N ARG A 130 10.07 16.29 4.77
CA ARG A 130 11.27 15.69 5.36
C ARG A 130 12.27 15.21 4.31
N TYR A 131 11.76 14.65 3.21
CA TYR A 131 12.57 14.02 2.18
C TYR A 131 12.50 14.73 0.82
N ARG A 132 12.16 16.01 0.81
CA ARG A 132 11.97 16.82 -0.41
C ARG A 132 13.07 16.63 -1.46
N ARG A 133 14.34 16.66 -1.01
CA ARG A 133 15.50 16.52 -1.93
C ARG A 133 15.55 15.14 -2.58
N GLN A 134 15.30 14.09 -1.80
CA GLN A 134 15.30 12.69 -2.29
C GLN A 134 14.11 12.44 -3.23
N LEU A 135 12.93 12.95 -2.86
CA LEU A 135 11.74 12.88 -3.68
C LEU A 135 11.95 13.52 -5.05
N MET A 136 12.44 14.76 -5.09
CA MET A 136 12.68 15.46 -6.35
C MET A 136 13.79 14.81 -7.19
N ALA A 137 14.80 14.24 -6.56
CA ALA A 137 15.86 13.49 -7.25
C ALA A 137 15.36 12.16 -7.87
N SER A 138 14.20 11.65 -7.45
CA SER A 138 13.60 10.38 -7.90
C SER A 138 12.28 10.61 -8.65
N ARG A 139 12.21 11.62 -9.50
CA ARG A 139 10.99 12.02 -10.23
C ARG A 139 9.84 12.41 -9.31
N GLY A 140 10.07 13.42 -8.49
CA GLY A 140 9.10 13.94 -7.53
C GLY A 140 7.77 14.38 -8.13
N GLU A 141 7.74 14.68 -9.44
CA GLU A 141 6.51 14.97 -10.17
C GLU A 141 5.49 13.82 -10.12
N LEU A 142 5.95 12.55 -10.14
CA LEU A 142 5.07 11.40 -10.01
C LEU A 142 4.50 11.27 -8.58
N PHE A 143 5.32 11.55 -7.57
CA PHE A 143 4.84 11.58 -6.19
C PHE A 143 3.76 12.65 -5.99
N LEU A 144 4.01 13.86 -6.49
CA LEU A 144 3.05 14.96 -6.39
C LEU A 144 1.75 14.66 -7.15
N LEU A 145 1.86 14.09 -8.36
CA LEU A 145 0.69 13.67 -9.14
C LEU A 145 -0.11 12.60 -8.42
N ALA A 146 0.54 11.59 -7.86
CA ALA A 146 -0.13 10.55 -7.08
C ALA A 146 -0.88 11.15 -5.87
N VAL A 147 -0.21 12.00 -5.09
CA VAL A 147 -0.83 12.68 -3.94
C VAL A 147 -1.99 13.59 -4.37
N ALA A 148 -1.86 14.29 -5.49
CA ALA A 148 -2.93 15.13 -6.01
C ALA A 148 -4.17 14.30 -6.43
N LEU A 149 -3.97 13.18 -7.13
CA LEU A 149 -5.05 12.29 -7.55
C LEU A 149 -5.74 11.61 -6.36
N LEU A 150 -4.97 11.12 -5.40
CA LEU A 150 -5.49 10.54 -4.17
C LEU A 150 -6.22 11.58 -3.31
N GLY A 151 -5.66 12.79 -3.20
CA GLY A 151 -6.31 13.90 -2.52
C GLY A 151 -7.61 14.34 -3.22
N ALA A 152 -7.65 14.32 -4.55
CA ALA A 152 -8.86 14.58 -5.31
C ALA A 152 -9.93 13.52 -5.05
N SER A 153 -9.57 12.22 -5.04
CA SER A 153 -10.49 11.14 -4.68
C SER A 153 -11.08 11.35 -3.28
N ILE A 154 -10.24 11.60 -2.28
CA ILE A 154 -10.69 11.90 -0.90
C ILE A 154 -11.61 13.13 -0.86
N GLY A 155 -11.27 14.19 -1.59
CA GLY A 155 -12.09 15.39 -1.66
C GLY A 155 -13.45 15.12 -2.29
N ILE A 156 -13.49 14.36 -3.38
CA ILE A 156 -14.75 13.99 -4.03
C ILE A 156 -15.62 13.16 -3.08
N ASP A 157 -15.05 12.16 -2.40
CA ASP A 157 -15.76 11.33 -1.43
C ASP A 157 -16.35 12.15 -0.27
N GLN A 158 -15.57 13.06 0.32
CA GLN A 158 -16.04 13.89 1.45
C GLN A 158 -17.16 14.86 1.07
N PHE A 159 -17.15 15.36 -0.15
CA PHE A 159 -18.13 16.35 -0.65
C PHE A 159 -19.14 15.75 -1.63
N GLN A 160 -19.23 14.44 -1.77
CA GLN A 160 -20.08 13.76 -2.76
C GLN A 160 -21.57 14.18 -2.68
N ARG A 161 -22.07 14.54 -1.49
CA ARG A 161 -23.45 14.98 -1.28
C ARG A 161 -23.74 16.37 -1.81
N ASP A 162 -22.70 17.19 -1.98
CA ASP A 162 -22.82 18.59 -2.42
C ASP A 162 -22.77 18.72 -3.95
N PHE A 163 -22.39 17.63 -4.65
CA PHE A 163 -22.34 17.64 -6.10
C PHE A 163 -23.73 17.50 -6.74
N PRO A 164 -24.05 18.30 -7.77
CA PRO A 164 -25.35 18.25 -8.47
C PRO A 164 -25.44 17.07 -9.45
N PHE A 165 -24.59 16.08 -9.33
CA PHE A 165 -24.52 14.92 -10.22
C PHE A 165 -25.12 13.67 -9.57
N ARG A 166 -25.46 12.68 -10.41
CA ARG A 166 -25.90 11.37 -9.91
C ARG A 166 -24.77 10.70 -9.14
N TYR A 167 -25.11 10.03 -8.06
CA TYR A 167 -24.16 9.33 -7.20
C TYR A 167 -23.21 8.42 -8.00
N GLU A 168 -23.73 7.64 -8.95
CA GLU A 168 -22.94 6.73 -9.79
C GLU A 168 -21.85 7.44 -10.59
N THR A 169 -22.14 8.67 -11.06
CA THR A 169 -21.17 9.48 -11.80
C THR A 169 -20.08 10.02 -10.88
N VAL A 170 -20.44 10.47 -9.69
CA VAL A 170 -19.47 10.96 -8.70
C VAL A 170 -18.55 9.83 -8.27
N GLN A 171 -19.11 8.66 -7.97
CA GLN A 171 -18.36 7.47 -7.60
C GLN A 171 -17.40 7.01 -8.72
N LEU A 172 -17.83 7.05 -9.99
CA LEU A 172 -16.97 6.71 -11.12
C LEU A 172 -15.73 7.61 -11.19
N VAL A 173 -15.89 8.92 -10.98
CA VAL A 173 -14.78 9.88 -11.01
C VAL A 173 -13.88 9.73 -9.80
N GLU A 174 -14.47 9.55 -8.63
CA GLU A 174 -13.76 9.31 -7.37
C GLU A 174 -12.87 8.06 -7.44
N GLU A 175 -13.46 6.91 -7.75
CA GLU A 175 -12.75 5.64 -7.85
C GLU A 175 -11.72 5.66 -9.00
N GLY A 176 -12.03 6.35 -10.09
CA GLY A 176 -11.09 6.58 -11.18
C GLY A 176 -9.87 7.37 -10.72
N ALA A 177 -10.07 8.47 -10.00
CA ALA A 177 -8.98 9.27 -9.44
C ALA A 177 -8.15 8.46 -8.42
N LYS A 178 -8.80 7.68 -7.55
CA LYS A 178 -8.17 6.77 -6.60
C LYS A 178 -7.27 5.77 -7.32
N PHE A 179 -7.81 5.05 -8.28
CA PHE A 179 -7.07 4.02 -9.02
C PHE A 179 -5.87 4.58 -9.78
N LEU A 180 -6.03 5.69 -10.49
CA LEU A 180 -4.93 6.38 -11.18
C LEU A 180 -3.88 6.91 -10.20
N GLY A 181 -4.31 7.41 -9.04
CA GLY A 181 -3.44 7.84 -7.97
C GLY A 181 -2.58 6.69 -7.44
N ILE A 182 -3.18 5.53 -7.16
CA ILE A 182 -2.48 4.33 -6.71
C ILE A 182 -1.49 3.84 -7.76
N ALA A 183 -1.89 3.77 -9.03
CA ALA A 183 -1.02 3.34 -10.11
C ALA A 183 0.20 4.27 -10.28
N THR A 184 -0.01 5.59 -10.16
CA THR A 184 1.08 6.58 -10.20
C THR A 184 1.99 6.46 -8.98
N TRP A 185 1.44 6.16 -7.81
CA TRP A 185 2.18 5.92 -6.58
C TRP A 185 3.12 4.71 -6.69
N VAL A 186 2.64 3.58 -7.23
CA VAL A 186 3.47 2.40 -7.51
C VAL A 186 4.61 2.76 -8.45
N LEU A 187 4.31 3.46 -9.54
CA LEU A 187 5.32 3.87 -10.51
C LEU A 187 6.41 4.74 -9.88
N TYR A 188 6.02 5.65 -8.97
CA TYR A 188 6.98 6.45 -8.23
C TYR A 188 7.94 5.57 -7.40
N TRP A 189 7.40 4.67 -6.56
CA TRP A 189 8.22 3.83 -5.69
C TRP A 189 9.09 2.86 -6.46
N TRP A 190 8.59 2.33 -7.57
CA TRP A 190 9.37 1.52 -8.49
C TRP A 190 10.59 2.28 -9.02
N GLN A 191 10.39 3.50 -9.51
CA GLN A 191 11.49 4.31 -10.06
C GLN A 191 12.49 4.77 -8.98
N ALA A 192 12.01 5.19 -7.81
CA ALA A 192 12.85 5.56 -6.69
C ALA A 192 13.73 4.39 -6.22
N SER A 193 13.17 3.18 -6.19
CA SER A 193 13.87 1.94 -5.86
C SER A 193 14.91 1.59 -6.93
N ALA A 194 14.54 1.56 -8.20
CA ALA A 194 15.43 1.26 -9.31
C ALA A 194 16.63 2.23 -9.37
N GLN A 195 16.39 3.53 -9.22
CA GLN A 195 17.47 4.52 -9.17
C GLN A 195 18.43 4.31 -8.00
N SER A 196 17.89 3.90 -6.85
CA SER A 196 18.70 3.65 -5.65
C SER A 196 19.62 2.45 -5.84
N LEU A 197 19.12 1.39 -6.47
CA LEU A 197 19.91 0.17 -6.79
C LEU A 197 20.96 0.46 -7.88
N ASN A 198 20.62 1.20 -8.92
CA ASN A 198 21.56 1.55 -9.99
C ASN A 198 22.72 2.42 -9.50
N LYS A 199 22.46 3.38 -8.58
CA LYS A 199 23.52 4.17 -7.93
C LYS A 199 24.46 3.32 -7.07
N ALA A 200 23.97 2.24 -6.50
CA ALA A 200 24.79 1.28 -5.76
C ALA A 200 25.76 0.54 -6.69
N GLN A 201 25.27 0.10 -7.83
CA GLN A 201 26.05 -0.67 -8.81
C GLN A 201 27.18 0.17 -9.44
N SER A 202 26.93 1.43 -9.77
CA SER A 202 27.97 2.32 -10.33
C SER A 202 29.10 2.62 -9.36
N ARG A 203 28.87 2.59 -8.04
CA ARG A 203 29.92 2.79 -7.00
C ARG A 203 30.78 1.54 -6.74
N ILE A 204 30.33 0.37 -7.16
CA ILE A 204 31.10 -0.88 -7.02
C ILE A 204 32.02 -1.07 -8.22
N SER A 205 31.65 -0.50 -9.38
CA SER A 205 32.41 -0.61 -10.64
C SER A 205 33.46 0.51 -10.84
N SER A 206 33.50 1.53 -9.96
CA SER A 206 34.49 2.60 -9.92
C SER A 206 35.55 2.34 -8.85
#